data_683b2d76696df37ac151a7f3afe386ba
#
_entry.id   683b2d76696df37ac151a7f3afe386ba
#
_cell.length_a   1.000
_cell.length_b   1.000
_cell.length_c   1.000
_cell.angle_alpha   90.00
_cell.angle_beta   90.00
_cell.angle_gamma   90.00
#
_symmetry.space_group_name_H-M   'P 1'
#
loop_
_entity.id
_entity.type
_entity.pdbx_description
1 polymer ?
#
loop_
_entity_poly.entity_id
_entity_poly.type
_entity_poly.pdbx_seq_one_letter_code
_entity_poly.pdbx_strand_id
1 'polypeptide(L)'
;MGYSIRIKHEDGKDVLLPEKHHSAGGTYAVGGTKDAWLYVTYNYAGTFHRVIGGEGLRSLDGGSVKDSLPVLEKAISALGDAQPDADYWKATDGNAKKALVNLKAIADLALQAFPDERLTWEVD
;
A
#
# COMPACT_ATOMS: atom_id res chain seq x y z
N MET A 1 12.46 0.30 -10.53
CA MET A 1 11.98 1.62 -10.07
C MET A 1 10.55 1.50 -9.62
N GLY A 2 10.19 2.13 -8.53
CA GLY A 2 8.86 2.00 -8.00
C GLY A 2 8.54 3.00 -6.89
N TYR A 3 7.32 2.86 -6.37
CA TYR A 3 6.85 3.64 -5.23
C TYR A 3 7.40 3.04 -3.95
N SER A 4 7.99 3.88 -3.10
CA SER A 4 8.29 3.52 -1.71
C SER A 4 7.19 4.12 -0.85
N ILE A 5 6.41 3.28 -0.18
CA ILE A 5 5.22 3.70 0.56
C ILE A 5 5.43 3.36 2.02
N ARG A 6 5.29 4.37 2.88
CA ARG A 6 5.47 4.25 4.33
C ARG A 6 4.29 4.85 5.06
N ILE A 7 4.11 4.42 6.30
CA ILE A 7 3.19 5.04 7.23
C ILE A 7 4.00 5.79 8.28
N LYS A 8 3.60 7.03 8.54
CA LYS A 8 4.27 7.94 9.48
C LYS A 8 3.38 8.24 10.67
N HIS A 9 4.03 8.38 11.84
CA HIS A 9 3.43 8.96 13.04
C HIS A 9 3.23 10.47 12.87
N GLU A 10 2.47 11.08 13.77
CA GLU A 10 2.25 12.53 13.78
C GLU A 10 3.54 13.34 13.92
N ASP A 11 4.54 12.77 14.58
CA ASP A 11 5.86 13.40 14.74
C ASP A 11 6.80 13.19 13.53
N GLY A 12 6.33 12.52 12.50
CA GLY A 12 7.09 12.26 11.28
C GLY A 12 7.97 11.03 11.32
N LYS A 13 7.98 10.29 12.42
CA LYS A 13 8.75 9.05 12.52
C LYS A 13 8.04 7.90 11.81
N ASP A 14 8.82 6.95 11.31
CA ASP A 14 8.30 5.75 10.67
C ASP A 14 7.55 4.87 11.69
N VAL A 15 6.39 4.36 11.28
CA VAL A 15 5.64 3.43 12.10
C VAL A 15 6.31 2.04 12.06
N LEU A 16 6.54 1.49 13.25
CA LEU A 16 6.94 0.09 13.42
C LEU A 16 5.76 -0.71 13.95
N LEU A 17 5.46 -1.79 13.26
CA LEU A 17 4.37 -2.69 13.66
C LEU A 17 4.84 -3.60 14.81
N PRO A 18 3.90 -4.08 15.66
CA PRO A 18 4.27 -4.94 16.78
C PRO A 18 4.81 -6.30 16.32
N GLU A 19 4.38 -6.76 15.14
CA GLU A 19 4.81 -8.03 14.57
C GLU A 19 5.27 -7.86 13.13
N LYS A 20 6.12 -8.78 12.66
CA LYS A 20 6.58 -8.78 11.27
C LYS A 20 5.42 -9.10 10.33
N HIS A 21 5.37 -8.40 9.21
CA HIS A 21 4.50 -8.75 8.09
C HIS A 21 5.33 -9.25 6.91
N HIS A 22 4.67 -10.03 6.07
CA HIS A 22 5.27 -10.63 4.87
C HIS A 22 4.58 -10.13 3.60
N SER A 23 3.92 -8.97 3.67
CA SER A 23 3.23 -8.39 2.51
C SER A 23 4.26 -8.00 1.47
N ALA A 24 4.32 -8.77 0.40
CA ALA A 24 5.30 -8.58 -0.65
C ALA A 24 4.76 -7.64 -1.72
N GLY A 25 5.37 -6.49 -1.85
CA GLY A 25 5.18 -5.61 -3.00
C GLY A 25 6.31 -5.75 -4.00
N GLY A 26 7.23 -6.66 -3.77
CA GLY A 26 8.35 -6.89 -4.66
C GLY A 26 9.63 -7.33 -3.97
N THR A 27 10.30 -6.46 -3.27
CA THR A 27 11.62 -6.78 -2.72
C THR A 27 11.62 -6.66 -1.21
N TYR A 28 11.26 -7.74 -0.52
CA TYR A 28 11.42 -7.80 0.92
C TYR A 28 12.61 -8.60 1.35
N ALA A 29 13.08 -8.24 2.54
CA ALA A 29 13.97 -9.14 3.27
C ALA A 29 13.23 -10.46 3.54
N VAL A 30 13.90 -11.55 3.30
CA VAL A 30 13.41 -12.89 3.65
C VAL A 30 13.16 -12.91 5.17
N GLY A 31 11.97 -13.36 5.58
CA GLY A 31 11.59 -13.42 7.00
C GLY A 31 10.71 -12.28 7.48
N GLY A 32 10.32 -11.36 6.57
CA GLY A 32 9.40 -10.28 6.87
C GLY A 32 10.05 -9.05 7.50
N THR A 33 9.22 -8.05 7.80
CA THR A 33 9.67 -6.79 8.38
C THR A 33 8.60 -6.22 9.32
N LYS A 34 9.05 -5.49 10.34
CA LYS A 34 8.15 -4.70 11.21
C LYS A 34 7.88 -3.30 10.65
N ASP A 35 8.60 -2.88 9.61
CA ASP A 35 8.37 -1.59 8.98
C ASP A 35 6.98 -1.56 8.33
N ALA A 36 6.22 -0.51 8.57
CA ALA A 36 4.98 -0.24 7.86
C ALA A 36 5.33 0.36 6.49
N TRP A 37 5.89 -0.46 5.65
CA TRP A 37 6.49 -0.07 4.37
C TRP A 37 6.20 -1.11 3.30
N LEU A 38 6.00 -0.61 2.09
CA LEU A 38 5.83 -1.44 0.90
C LEU A 38 6.51 -0.78 -0.28
N TYR A 39 7.15 -1.58 -1.12
CA TYR A 39 7.70 -1.12 -2.40
C TYR A 39 6.88 -1.70 -3.54
N VAL A 40 6.36 -0.85 -4.40
CA VAL A 40 5.47 -1.24 -5.50
C VAL A 40 6.02 -0.68 -6.82
N THR A 41 6.15 -1.53 -7.83
CA THR A 41 6.69 -1.14 -9.13
C THR A 41 5.84 -0.07 -9.82
N TYR A 42 6.50 0.87 -10.51
CA TYR A 42 5.84 1.86 -11.38
C TYR A 42 5.07 1.24 -12.54
N ASN A 43 5.31 -0.04 -12.84
CA ASN A 43 4.60 -0.72 -13.92
C ASN A 43 3.08 -0.71 -13.72
N TYR A 44 2.61 -0.59 -12.47
CA TYR A 44 1.19 -0.55 -12.18
C TYR A 44 0.59 0.87 -12.18
N ALA A 45 1.39 1.89 -12.50
CA ALA A 45 0.94 3.29 -12.42
C ALA A 45 -0.35 3.55 -13.21
N GLY A 46 -0.44 3.05 -14.43
CA GLY A 46 -1.63 3.23 -15.27
C GLY A 46 -2.89 2.64 -14.64
N THR A 47 -2.78 1.46 -14.04
CA THR A 47 -3.90 0.83 -13.32
C THR A 47 -4.30 1.65 -12.09
N PHE A 48 -3.33 2.13 -11.32
CA PHE A 48 -3.62 2.97 -10.16
C PHE A 48 -4.28 4.29 -10.54
N HIS A 49 -3.83 4.94 -11.62
CA HIS A 49 -4.50 6.15 -12.14
C HIS A 49 -5.96 5.87 -12.50
N ARG A 50 -6.23 4.73 -13.10
CA ARG A 50 -7.58 4.34 -13.51
C ARG A 50 -8.50 4.09 -12.32
N VAL A 51 -8.04 3.34 -11.30
CA VAL A 51 -8.91 2.87 -10.20
C VAL A 51 -8.90 3.79 -8.97
N ILE A 52 -7.84 4.56 -8.75
CA ILE A 52 -7.76 5.53 -7.66
C ILE A 52 -8.15 6.92 -8.15
N GLY A 53 -7.78 7.26 -9.39
CA GLY A 53 -7.98 8.59 -9.94
C GLY A 53 -6.84 9.54 -9.60
N GLY A 54 -6.92 10.79 -10.05
CA GLY A 54 -5.93 11.82 -9.79
C GLY A 54 -4.52 11.39 -10.20
N GLU A 55 -3.58 11.46 -9.27
CA GLU A 55 -2.19 11.03 -9.48
C GLU A 55 -1.97 9.54 -9.13
N GLY A 56 -3.04 8.75 -9.07
CA GLY A 56 -2.97 7.35 -8.75
C GLY A 56 -2.48 7.13 -7.32
N LEU A 57 -1.48 6.27 -7.15
CA LEU A 57 -0.98 5.92 -5.81
C LEU A 57 -0.39 7.14 -5.08
N ARG A 58 0.20 8.09 -5.79
CA ARG A 58 0.75 9.32 -5.20
C ARG A 58 -0.31 10.22 -4.59
N SER A 59 -1.57 10.04 -4.97
CA SER A 59 -2.70 10.77 -4.36
C SER A 59 -2.83 10.49 -2.86
N LEU A 60 -2.27 9.39 -2.37
CA LEU A 60 -2.28 9.05 -0.95
C LEU A 60 -1.26 9.85 -0.13
N ASP A 61 -0.23 10.41 -0.77
CA ASP A 61 0.88 11.07 -0.08
C ASP A 61 0.38 12.22 0.79
N GLY A 62 0.79 12.22 2.05
CA GLY A 62 0.39 13.22 3.04
C GLY A 62 -1.02 13.04 3.59
N GLY A 63 -1.78 12.10 3.06
CA GLY A 63 -3.15 11.86 3.51
C GLY A 63 -3.25 10.94 4.71
N SER A 64 -4.40 11.03 5.40
CA SER A 64 -4.70 10.15 6.53
C SER A 64 -4.83 8.70 6.08
N VAL A 65 -4.13 7.79 6.75
CA VAL A 65 -4.24 6.35 6.48
C VAL A 65 -5.68 5.87 6.67
N LYS A 66 -6.32 6.30 7.75
CA LYS A 66 -7.71 5.92 8.06
C LYS A 66 -8.67 6.39 6.96
N ASP A 67 -8.53 7.64 6.52
CA ASP A 67 -9.42 8.22 5.51
C ASP A 67 -9.18 7.62 4.12
N SER A 68 -8.01 7.02 3.89
CA SER A 68 -7.69 6.37 2.61
C SER A 68 -8.32 4.99 2.45
N LEU A 69 -8.77 4.35 3.54
CA LEU A 69 -9.31 2.99 3.47
C LEU A 69 -10.47 2.85 2.47
N PRO A 70 -11.48 3.76 2.45
CA PRO A 70 -12.54 3.67 1.44
C PRO A 70 -12.01 3.78 0.01
N VAL A 71 -10.99 4.60 -0.22
CA VAL A 71 -10.36 4.76 -1.54
C VAL A 71 -9.70 3.45 -1.96
N LEU A 72 -8.94 2.82 -1.06
CA LEU A 72 -8.29 1.55 -1.34
C LEU A 72 -9.31 0.44 -1.57
N GLU A 73 -10.36 0.37 -0.76
CA GLU A 73 -11.42 -0.62 -0.91
C GLU A 73 -12.14 -0.49 -2.24
N LYS A 74 -12.46 0.74 -2.65
CA LYS A 74 -13.10 1.01 -3.94
C LYS A 74 -12.21 0.61 -5.10
N ALA A 75 -10.91 0.93 -5.03
CA ALA A 75 -9.94 0.57 -6.05
C ALA A 75 -9.79 -0.95 -6.17
N ILE A 76 -9.71 -1.66 -5.04
CA ILE A 76 -9.64 -3.12 -5.02
C ILE A 76 -10.90 -3.72 -5.66
N SER A 77 -12.08 -3.22 -5.30
CA SER A 77 -13.35 -3.69 -5.88
C SER A 77 -13.42 -3.46 -7.38
N ALA A 78 -12.90 -2.33 -7.87
CA ALA A 78 -12.89 -2.00 -9.29
C ALA A 78 -12.04 -2.97 -10.11
N LEU A 79 -11.08 -3.67 -9.49
CA LEU A 79 -10.25 -4.66 -10.16
C LEU A 79 -10.87 -6.07 -10.15
N GLY A 80 -12.03 -6.24 -9.50
CA GLY A 80 -12.84 -7.44 -9.54
C GLY A 80 -12.11 -8.69 -9.05
N ASP A 81 -12.29 -9.79 -9.77
CA ASP A 81 -11.72 -11.10 -9.42
C ASP A 81 -10.36 -11.36 -10.08
N ALA A 82 -9.70 -10.33 -10.57
CA ALA A 82 -8.41 -10.47 -11.23
C ALA A 82 -7.40 -11.17 -10.32
N GLN A 83 -6.73 -12.18 -10.84
CA GLN A 83 -5.73 -12.96 -10.11
C GLN A 83 -4.33 -12.45 -10.43
N PRO A 84 -3.40 -12.49 -9.45
CA PRO A 84 -2.02 -12.09 -9.70
C PRO A 84 -1.37 -13.02 -10.72
N ASP A 85 -0.52 -12.42 -11.57
CA ASP A 85 0.33 -13.15 -12.50
C ASP A 85 1.57 -13.68 -11.76
N ALA A 86 2.12 -14.81 -12.20
CA ALA A 86 3.35 -15.34 -11.64
C ALA A 86 4.52 -14.37 -11.81
N ASP A 87 4.52 -13.58 -12.89
CA ASP A 87 5.48 -12.51 -13.11
C ASP A 87 4.90 -11.19 -12.56
N TYR A 88 5.31 -10.82 -11.35
CA TYR A 88 4.79 -9.64 -10.67
C TYR A 88 5.16 -8.31 -11.34
N TRP A 89 6.12 -8.32 -12.27
CA TRP A 89 6.50 -7.13 -13.03
C TRP A 89 5.49 -6.76 -14.10
N LYS A 90 4.63 -7.72 -14.51
CA LYS A 90 3.60 -7.44 -15.50
C LYS A 90 2.57 -6.46 -14.96
N ALA A 91 2.20 -5.49 -15.79
CA ALA A 91 1.18 -4.49 -15.47
C ALA A 91 -0.23 -5.07 -15.64
N THR A 92 -0.58 -6.07 -14.83
CA THR A 92 -1.89 -6.70 -14.85
C THR A 92 -2.78 -6.17 -13.74
N ASP A 93 -4.10 -6.23 -13.93
CA ASP A 93 -5.07 -5.85 -12.91
C ASP A 93 -4.90 -6.70 -11.64
N GLY A 94 -4.61 -7.98 -11.80
CA GLY A 94 -4.40 -8.89 -10.66
C GLY A 94 -3.17 -8.53 -9.83
N ASN A 95 -2.08 -8.15 -10.47
CA ASN A 95 -0.87 -7.72 -9.77
C ASN A 95 -1.08 -6.39 -9.05
N ALA A 96 -1.74 -5.44 -9.69
CA ALA A 96 -2.08 -4.15 -9.07
C ALA A 96 -3.03 -4.35 -7.89
N LYS A 97 -4.02 -5.22 -8.03
CA LYS A 97 -4.96 -5.57 -6.94
C LYS A 97 -4.20 -6.12 -5.73
N LYS A 98 -3.28 -7.06 -5.96
CA LYS A 98 -2.47 -7.64 -4.88
C LYS A 98 -1.68 -6.57 -4.13
N ALA A 99 -1.08 -5.62 -4.84
CA ALA A 99 -0.36 -4.50 -4.22
C ALA A 99 -1.29 -3.66 -3.33
N LEU A 100 -2.50 -3.34 -3.81
CA LEU A 100 -3.47 -2.57 -3.04
C LEU A 100 -3.99 -3.34 -1.83
N VAL A 101 -4.21 -4.64 -1.95
CA VAL A 101 -4.60 -5.51 -0.83
C VAL A 101 -3.50 -5.51 0.24
N ASN A 102 -2.24 -5.58 -0.18
CA ASN A 102 -1.10 -5.54 0.74
C ASN A 102 -1.01 -4.18 1.45
N LEU A 103 -1.24 -3.07 0.74
CA LEU A 103 -1.27 -1.74 1.34
C LEU A 103 -2.37 -1.63 2.39
N LYS A 104 -3.56 -2.12 2.06
CA LYS A 104 -4.68 -2.12 3.00
C LYS A 104 -4.37 -2.96 4.24
N ALA A 105 -3.73 -4.11 4.07
CA ALA A 105 -3.34 -4.97 5.19
C ALA A 105 -2.36 -4.25 6.13
N ILE A 106 -1.36 -3.56 5.59
CA ILE A 106 -0.41 -2.78 6.38
C ILE A 106 -1.12 -1.63 7.10
N ALA A 107 -2.04 -0.94 6.40
CA ALA A 107 -2.83 0.13 6.99
C ALA A 107 -3.67 -0.38 8.17
N ASP A 108 -4.35 -1.51 8.01
CA ASP A 108 -5.17 -2.11 9.07
C ASP A 108 -4.32 -2.48 10.29
N LEU A 109 -3.14 -3.05 10.09
CA LEU A 109 -2.23 -3.40 11.19
C LEU A 109 -1.75 -2.15 11.93
N ALA A 110 -1.38 -1.10 11.20
CA ALA A 110 -0.93 0.15 11.81
C ALA A 110 -2.05 0.83 12.61
N LEU A 111 -3.26 0.86 12.07
CA LEU A 111 -4.41 1.46 12.75
C LEU A 111 -4.83 0.66 13.98
N GLN A 112 -4.66 -0.65 13.98
CA GLN A 112 -4.90 -1.48 15.16
C GLN A 112 -3.86 -1.22 16.25
N ALA A 113 -2.61 -1.01 15.87
CA ALA A 113 -1.53 -0.75 16.81
C ALA A 113 -1.60 0.67 17.42
N PHE A 114 -2.08 1.64 16.64
CA PHE A 114 -2.11 3.07 17.04
C PHE A 114 -3.49 3.67 16.73
N PRO A 115 -4.56 3.20 17.40
CA PRO A 115 -5.93 3.55 17.02
C PRO A 115 -6.32 5.01 17.27
N ASP A 116 -5.63 5.69 18.17
CA ASP A 116 -5.95 7.07 18.58
C ASP A 116 -5.03 8.12 17.92
N GLU A 117 -4.12 7.68 17.05
CA GLU A 117 -3.15 8.56 16.40
C GLU A 117 -3.53 8.79 14.94
N ARG A 118 -3.31 10.02 14.45
CA ARG A 118 -3.47 10.32 13.04
C ARG A 118 -2.22 9.87 12.28
N LEU A 119 -2.30 8.68 11.70
CA LEU A 119 -1.24 8.15 10.85
C LEU A 119 -1.40 8.68 9.42
N THR A 120 -0.28 8.95 8.76
CA THR A 120 -0.28 9.48 7.39
C THR A 120 0.56 8.62 6.47
N TRP A 121 0.22 8.66 5.18
CA TRP A 121 1.01 8.01 4.13
C TRP A 121 2.15 8.92 3.70
N GLU A 122 3.28 8.31 3.40
CA GLU A 122 4.35 8.90 2.63
C GLU A 122 4.57 8.04 1.40
N VAL A 123 4.37 8.61 0.23
CA VAL A 123 4.56 7.93 -1.07
C VAL A 123 5.68 8.63 -1.82
N ASP A 124 6.77 7.91 -2.05
CA ASP A 124 7.97 8.46 -2.65
C ASP A 124 8.23 7.88 -4.04
#